data_c98b97b1a0692ce12e793674ba3e83e2
#
_entry.id   c98b97b1a0692ce12e793674ba3e83e2
#
_cell.length_a   1.000
_cell.length_b   1.000
_cell.length_c   1.000
_cell.angle_alpha   90.00
_cell.angle_beta   90.00
_cell.angle_gamma   90.00
#
_symmetry.space_group_name_H-M   'P 1'
#
loop_
_entity.id
_entity.type
_entity.pdbx_description
1 polymer ?
#
loop_
_entity_poly.entity_id
_entity_poly.type
_entity_poly.pdbx_seq_one_letter_code
_entity_poly.pdbx_strand_id
1 'polypeptide(L)'
;HTTMINGIGVVGWGVGGIEAEAAMLGQPVYFLTPDVVGFELTGQLREGVTATDLVLTVTEILRQHKVVGKFVEFFGEGTRTLALPDRATIGNMAPEYGATMGFFPVDEKTIDYFRGTGRTKGEIEAFEAYFKAQGLFGVPVAGEIDYSQVVRLDLGTVTPSLAGPKRPQDRIELGKVCSEFSSLFSKPIADNGFNRPAALLHTRHHVRGKEALPLAAPPREKPAP
;
A
#
# COMPACT_ATOMS: atom_id res chain seq x y z
N HIS A 1 -1.90 -10.17 4.45
CA HIS A 1 -2.21 -9.50 5.74
C HIS A 1 -1.28 -9.90 6.88
N THR A 2 -0.42 -10.90 6.70
CA THR A 2 0.67 -11.16 7.67
C THR A 2 1.55 -9.93 7.86
N THR A 3 1.84 -9.21 6.78
CA THR A 3 2.67 -7.99 6.80
C THR A 3 1.95 -6.76 7.37
N MET A 4 0.64 -6.81 7.62
CA MET A 4 -0.09 -5.73 8.29
C MET A 4 0.47 -5.38 9.66
N ILE A 5 0.95 -6.40 10.40
CA ILE A 5 1.49 -6.21 11.75
C ILE A 5 2.77 -5.36 11.77
N ASN A 6 3.42 -5.20 10.63
CA ASN A 6 4.59 -4.36 10.50
C ASN A 6 4.27 -2.87 10.76
N GLY A 7 2.98 -2.49 10.60
CA GLY A 7 2.50 -1.15 10.93
C GLY A 7 2.59 -0.78 12.41
N ILE A 8 2.64 -1.76 13.32
CA ILE A 8 2.82 -1.55 14.77
C ILE A 8 4.25 -1.87 15.27
N GLY A 9 5.22 -1.93 14.37
CA GLY A 9 6.61 -2.18 14.74
C GLY A 9 6.93 -3.65 15.04
N VAL A 10 6.13 -4.59 14.53
CA VAL A 10 6.37 -6.03 14.66
C VAL A 10 6.70 -6.60 13.29
N VAL A 11 7.77 -7.40 13.19
CA VAL A 11 8.14 -8.06 11.95
C VAL A 11 7.17 -9.21 11.67
N GLY A 12 6.33 -9.06 10.66
CA GLY A 12 5.52 -10.12 10.09
C GLY A 12 6.06 -10.48 8.70
N TRP A 13 6.54 -11.71 8.56
CA TRP A 13 7.05 -12.23 7.29
C TRP A 13 6.15 -13.37 6.81
N GLY A 14 5.48 -13.17 5.68
CA GLY A 14 4.68 -14.21 5.04
C GLY A 14 5.57 -15.27 4.40
N VAL A 15 5.35 -16.53 4.73
CA VAL A 15 6.02 -17.68 4.10
C VAL A 15 5.02 -18.53 3.36
N GLY A 16 5.48 -19.29 2.37
CA GLY A 16 4.63 -20.20 1.59
C GLY A 16 4.38 -21.53 2.29
N GLY A 17 3.57 -22.38 1.65
CA GLY A 17 3.23 -23.71 2.18
C GLY A 17 4.45 -24.62 2.32
N ILE A 18 5.43 -24.51 1.45
CA ILE A 18 6.67 -25.33 1.49
C ILE A 18 7.47 -25.03 2.74
N GLU A 19 7.62 -23.74 3.11
CA GLU A 19 8.33 -23.32 4.31
C GLU A 19 7.56 -23.76 5.57
N ALA A 20 6.23 -23.68 5.55
CA ALA A 20 5.39 -24.14 6.64
C ALA A 20 5.50 -25.67 6.83
N GLU A 21 5.51 -26.43 5.73
CA GLU A 21 5.70 -27.89 5.76
C GLU A 21 7.10 -28.25 6.29
N ALA A 22 8.14 -27.57 5.83
CA ALA A 22 9.48 -27.75 6.33
C ALA A 22 9.55 -27.51 7.84
N ALA A 23 8.92 -26.44 8.34
CA ALA A 23 8.86 -26.15 9.77
C ALA A 23 8.13 -27.24 10.57
N MET A 24 7.02 -27.78 10.07
CA MET A 24 6.30 -28.88 10.70
C MET A 24 7.12 -30.18 10.75
N LEU A 25 7.99 -30.39 9.77
CA LEU A 25 8.87 -31.56 9.71
C LEU A 25 10.21 -31.34 10.45
N GLY A 26 10.41 -30.19 11.06
CA GLY A 26 11.67 -29.85 11.73
C GLY A 26 12.83 -29.63 10.76
N GLN A 27 12.55 -29.33 9.51
CA GLN A 27 13.56 -29.05 8.50
C GLN A 27 14.00 -27.58 8.54
N PRO A 28 15.31 -27.27 8.36
CA PRO A 28 15.77 -25.90 8.27
C PRO A 28 15.28 -25.22 6.99
N VAL A 29 14.91 -23.95 7.10
CA VAL A 29 14.61 -23.10 5.96
C VAL A 29 15.69 -22.02 5.88
N TYR A 30 16.30 -21.87 4.71
CA TYR A 30 17.40 -20.94 4.49
C TYR A 30 16.90 -19.72 3.73
N PHE A 31 17.17 -18.53 4.26
CA PHE A 31 16.92 -17.27 3.59
C PHE A 31 18.23 -16.49 3.43
N LEU A 32 18.39 -15.84 2.30
CA LEU A 32 19.42 -14.79 2.17
C LEU A 32 19.00 -13.60 3.03
N THR A 33 19.96 -12.99 3.71
CA THR A 33 19.72 -11.75 4.46
C THR A 33 19.24 -10.67 3.48
N PRO A 34 18.00 -10.13 3.67
CA PRO A 34 17.49 -9.12 2.76
C PRO A 34 18.22 -7.79 2.91
N ASP A 35 18.41 -7.09 1.80
CA ASP A 35 18.75 -5.67 1.84
C ASP A 35 17.61 -4.88 2.50
N VAL A 36 17.94 -3.76 3.15
CA VAL A 36 16.97 -2.85 3.74
C VAL A 36 16.92 -1.56 2.95
N VAL A 37 15.74 -1.26 2.40
CA VAL A 37 15.45 -0.02 1.68
C VAL A 37 14.75 0.94 2.62
N GLY A 38 15.35 2.09 2.90
CA GLY A 38 14.70 3.17 3.65
C GLY A 38 13.75 3.95 2.74
N PHE A 39 12.49 4.13 3.18
CA PHE A 39 11.51 4.95 2.48
C PHE A 39 11.21 6.20 3.31
N GLU A 40 11.81 7.31 2.92
CA GLU A 40 11.66 8.59 3.62
C GLU A 40 10.35 9.26 3.23
N LEU A 41 9.49 9.51 4.21
CA LEU A 41 8.26 10.27 4.06
C LEU A 41 8.45 11.67 4.64
N THR A 42 8.15 12.70 3.85
CA THR A 42 8.20 14.10 4.26
C THR A 42 6.85 14.77 4.07
N GLY A 43 6.63 15.91 4.75
CA GLY A 43 5.39 16.66 4.64
C GLY A 43 4.16 15.92 5.22
N GLN A 44 3.00 16.24 4.69
CA GLN A 44 1.71 15.65 5.10
C GLN A 44 0.75 15.53 3.91
N LEU A 45 -0.21 14.60 4.00
CA LEU A 45 -1.24 14.45 2.99
C LEU A 45 -2.12 15.72 2.93
N ARG A 46 -2.47 16.11 1.70
CA ARG A 46 -3.39 17.23 1.48
C ARG A 46 -4.82 16.81 1.81
N GLU A 47 -5.66 17.79 2.11
CA GLU A 47 -7.09 17.57 2.27
C GLU A 47 -7.69 16.91 1.01
N GLY A 48 -8.57 15.92 1.22
CA GLY A 48 -9.19 15.14 0.14
C GLY A 48 -8.35 13.97 -0.40
N VAL A 49 -7.09 13.82 0.05
CA VAL A 49 -6.23 12.67 -0.27
C VAL A 49 -6.38 11.62 0.83
N THR A 50 -6.55 10.37 0.43
CA THR A 50 -6.79 9.25 1.34
C THR A 50 -5.55 8.37 1.53
N ALA A 51 -5.56 7.53 2.57
CA ALA A 51 -4.54 6.50 2.75
C ALA A 51 -4.45 5.54 1.55
N THR A 52 -5.57 5.30 0.85
CA THR A 52 -5.57 4.47 -0.37
C THR A 52 -4.75 5.14 -1.49
N ASP A 53 -4.88 6.45 -1.68
CA ASP A 53 -4.08 7.18 -2.67
C ASP A 53 -2.59 7.09 -2.36
N LEU A 54 -2.26 7.22 -1.07
CA LEU A 54 -0.89 7.08 -0.59
C LEU A 54 -0.34 5.68 -0.86
N VAL A 55 -1.05 4.62 -0.47
CA VAL A 55 -0.55 3.25 -0.62
C VAL A 55 -0.40 2.86 -2.09
N LEU A 56 -1.27 3.33 -2.98
CA LEU A 56 -1.12 3.12 -4.42
C LEU A 56 0.12 3.83 -4.96
N THR A 57 0.38 5.06 -4.51
CA THR A 57 1.57 5.83 -4.88
C THR A 57 2.85 5.15 -4.39
N VAL A 58 2.88 4.72 -3.13
CA VAL A 58 4.01 3.96 -2.55
C VAL A 58 4.25 2.66 -3.34
N THR A 59 3.18 1.94 -3.69
CA THR A 59 3.26 0.69 -4.44
C THR A 59 3.87 0.91 -5.84
N GLU A 60 3.45 1.95 -6.55
CA GLU A 60 4.01 2.31 -7.85
C GLU A 60 5.51 2.63 -7.74
N ILE A 61 5.89 3.51 -6.81
CA ILE A 61 7.29 3.94 -6.60
C ILE A 61 8.16 2.73 -6.25
N LEU A 62 7.77 1.91 -5.28
CA LEU A 62 8.58 0.76 -4.85
C LEU A 62 8.72 -0.30 -5.93
N ARG A 63 7.69 -0.50 -6.77
CA ARG A 63 7.82 -1.36 -7.96
C ARG A 63 8.87 -0.86 -8.93
N GLN A 64 8.93 0.45 -9.18
CA GLN A 64 9.96 1.06 -10.04
C GLN A 64 11.37 0.86 -9.47
N HIS A 65 11.50 0.90 -8.14
CA HIS A 65 12.77 0.70 -7.42
C HIS A 65 13.16 -0.78 -7.22
N LYS A 66 12.36 -1.74 -7.73
CA LYS A 66 12.68 -3.18 -7.74
C LYS A 66 13.02 -3.73 -6.36
N VAL A 67 12.16 -3.54 -5.40
CA VAL A 67 12.35 -3.96 -4.00
C VAL A 67 12.00 -5.43 -3.73
N VAL A 68 11.91 -6.26 -4.76
CA VAL A 68 11.57 -7.68 -4.63
C VAL A 68 12.58 -8.39 -3.74
N GLY A 69 12.07 -9.06 -2.70
CA GLY A 69 12.88 -9.80 -1.73
C GLY A 69 13.63 -8.93 -0.72
N LYS A 70 13.41 -7.62 -0.74
CA LYS A 70 14.00 -6.68 0.22
C LYS A 70 13.03 -6.35 1.35
N PHE A 71 13.57 -5.80 2.44
CA PHE A 71 12.78 -5.11 3.46
C PHE A 71 12.65 -3.64 3.10
N VAL A 72 11.48 -3.07 3.38
CA VAL A 72 11.27 -1.62 3.27
C VAL A 72 10.95 -1.09 4.65
N GLU A 73 11.71 -0.10 5.11
CA GLU A 73 11.46 0.60 6.37
C GLU A 73 11.06 2.05 6.11
N PHE A 74 9.93 2.44 6.67
CA PHE A 74 9.40 3.81 6.53
C PHE A 74 9.93 4.68 7.65
N PHE A 75 10.45 5.85 7.31
CA PHE A 75 11.02 6.80 8.25
C PHE A 75 10.77 8.25 7.80
N GLY A 76 11.29 9.21 8.56
CA GLY A 76 11.14 10.64 8.27
C GLY A 76 9.89 11.27 8.91
N GLU A 77 9.84 12.58 8.90
CA GLU A 77 8.82 13.37 9.63
C GLU A 77 7.39 13.10 9.15
N GLY A 78 7.20 12.83 7.86
CA GLY A 78 5.90 12.53 7.28
C GLY A 78 5.29 11.26 7.86
N THR A 79 6.11 10.29 8.30
CA THR A 79 5.64 9.06 8.95
C THR A 79 4.84 9.37 10.23
N ARG A 80 5.22 10.41 10.98
CA ARG A 80 4.53 10.84 12.21
C ARG A 80 3.12 11.35 11.97
N THR A 81 2.81 11.78 10.74
CA THR A 81 1.48 12.29 10.37
C THR A 81 0.49 11.18 10.06
N LEU A 82 0.97 9.97 9.79
CA LEU A 82 0.14 8.82 9.43
C LEU A 82 -0.43 8.13 10.66
N ALA A 83 -1.74 7.91 10.67
CA ALA A 83 -2.37 7.06 11.67
C ALA A 83 -1.93 5.60 11.51
N LEU A 84 -1.98 4.83 12.58
CA LEU A 84 -1.54 3.43 12.53
C LEU A 84 -2.31 2.56 11.52
N PRO A 85 -3.63 2.68 11.34
CA PRO A 85 -4.35 1.94 10.30
C PRO A 85 -3.83 2.22 8.88
N ASP A 86 -3.37 3.45 8.61
CA ASP A 86 -2.80 3.82 7.32
C ASP A 86 -1.43 3.13 7.10
N ARG A 87 -0.59 3.12 8.14
CA ARG A 87 0.68 2.37 8.14
C ARG A 87 0.45 0.87 7.93
N ALA A 88 -0.55 0.31 8.61
CA ALA A 88 -0.92 -1.10 8.47
C ALA A 88 -1.38 -1.42 7.05
N THR A 89 -2.12 -0.51 6.40
CA THR A 89 -2.54 -0.66 5.00
C THR A 89 -1.35 -0.67 4.06
N ILE A 90 -0.37 0.20 4.26
CA ILE A 90 0.89 0.21 3.49
C ILE A 90 1.66 -1.10 3.72
N GLY A 91 1.82 -1.53 4.96
CA GLY A 91 2.45 -2.81 5.31
C GLY A 91 1.76 -4.01 4.68
N ASN A 92 0.42 -4.01 4.67
CA ASN A 92 -0.40 -5.07 4.06
C ASN A 92 -0.13 -5.25 2.55
N MET A 93 0.20 -4.17 1.87
CA MET A 93 0.47 -4.20 0.42
C MET A 93 1.94 -4.50 0.07
N ALA A 94 2.74 -5.00 1.02
CA ALA A 94 4.12 -5.41 0.73
C ALA A 94 4.23 -6.40 -0.45
N PRO A 95 3.37 -7.42 -0.59
CA PRO A 95 3.39 -8.30 -1.75
C PRO A 95 3.13 -7.57 -3.08
N GLU A 96 2.27 -6.56 -3.09
CA GLU A 96 1.92 -5.79 -4.29
C GLU A 96 3.10 -4.96 -4.78
N TYR A 97 3.85 -4.32 -3.92
CA TYR A 97 5.10 -3.67 -4.34
C TYR A 97 6.30 -4.62 -4.41
N GLY A 98 6.14 -5.85 -3.95
CA GLY A 98 7.10 -6.94 -4.11
C GLY A 98 8.13 -7.06 -2.98
N ALA A 99 8.05 -6.24 -1.95
CA ALA A 99 8.91 -6.36 -0.78
C ALA A 99 8.47 -7.52 0.13
N THR A 100 9.40 -7.99 0.95
CA THR A 100 9.10 -9.00 1.97
C THR A 100 8.27 -8.43 3.10
N MET A 101 8.51 -7.16 3.46
CA MET A 101 7.74 -6.40 4.44
C MET A 101 7.82 -4.89 4.19
N GLY A 102 6.86 -4.16 4.78
CA GLY A 102 6.87 -2.70 4.86
C GLY A 102 6.75 -2.29 6.32
N PHE A 103 7.86 -2.01 6.97
CA PHE A 103 7.98 -1.83 8.40
C PHE A 103 7.86 -0.37 8.83
N PHE A 104 7.13 -0.12 9.91
CA PHE A 104 6.99 1.19 10.53
C PHE A 104 7.54 1.20 11.96
N PRO A 105 8.16 2.30 12.38
CA PRO A 105 8.64 2.44 13.75
C PRO A 105 7.49 2.57 14.74
N VAL A 106 7.79 2.24 15.99
CA VAL A 106 6.90 2.46 17.15
C VAL A 106 7.01 3.90 17.61
N ASP A 107 5.89 4.61 17.68
CA ASP A 107 5.81 5.98 18.16
C ASP A 107 4.48 6.26 18.91
N GLU A 108 4.19 7.53 19.16
CA GLU A 108 2.97 7.98 19.85
C GLU A 108 1.70 7.52 19.13
N LYS A 109 1.71 7.40 17.79
CA LYS A 109 0.57 6.90 17.02
C LYS A 109 0.27 5.43 17.30
N THR A 110 1.31 4.64 17.62
CA THR A 110 1.15 3.25 18.08
C THR A 110 0.46 3.21 19.43
N ILE A 111 0.87 4.08 20.35
CA ILE A 111 0.25 4.22 21.67
C ILE A 111 -1.22 4.65 21.57
N ASP A 112 -1.51 5.64 20.74
CA ASP A 112 -2.89 6.10 20.50
C ASP A 112 -3.79 4.99 19.96
N TYR A 113 -3.27 4.18 19.05
CA TYR A 113 -3.98 3.02 18.51
C TYR A 113 -4.28 1.99 19.61
N PHE A 114 -3.35 1.70 20.48
CA PHE A 114 -3.56 0.76 21.56
C PHE A 114 -4.62 1.26 22.55
N ARG A 115 -4.63 2.56 22.87
CA ARG A 115 -5.70 3.18 23.67
C ARG A 115 -7.05 3.03 23.00
N GLY A 116 -7.13 3.34 21.70
CA GLY A 116 -8.37 3.26 20.92
C GLY A 116 -8.89 1.84 20.71
N THR A 117 -8.03 0.82 20.83
CA THR A 117 -8.38 -0.60 20.63
C THR A 117 -8.53 -1.39 21.95
N GLY A 118 -8.59 -0.69 23.10
CA GLY A 118 -9.00 -1.25 24.37
C GLY A 118 -7.90 -2.00 25.13
N ARG A 119 -6.60 -1.73 24.88
CA ARG A 119 -5.52 -2.21 25.72
C ARG A 119 -5.57 -1.51 27.07
N THR A 120 -5.23 -2.22 28.13
CA THR A 120 -5.20 -1.66 29.47
C THR A 120 -4.07 -0.64 29.61
N LYS A 121 -4.22 0.28 30.55
CA LYS A 121 -3.19 1.28 30.84
C LYS A 121 -1.84 0.64 31.17
N GLY A 122 -1.84 -0.44 31.98
CA GLY A 122 -0.60 -1.13 32.36
C GLY A 122 0.12 -1.79 31.17
N GLU A 123 -0.62 -2.38 30.23
CA GLU A 123 -0.03 -2.94 29.00
C GLU A 123 0.60 -1.84 28.14
N ILE A 124 -0.07 -0.71 27.98
CA ILE A 124 0.43 0.43 27.20
C ILE A 124 1.69 1.02 27.85
N GLU A 125 1.69 1.24 29.15
CA GLU A 125 2.85 1.76 29.88
C GLU A 125 4.05 0.80 29.80
N ALA A 126 3.81 -0.50 29.93
CA ALA A 126 4.87 -1.52 29.80
C ALA A 126 5.44 -1.54 28.37
N PHE A 127 4.58 -1.47 27.35
CA PHE A 127 5.00 -1.43 25.95
C PHE A 127 5.85 -0.18 25.66
N GLU A 128 5.38 0.99 26.04
CA GLU A 128 6.08 2.26 25.83
C GLU A 128 7.43 2.28 26.55
N ALA A 129 7.45 1.86 27.83
CA ALA A 129 8.69 1.80 28.62
C ALA A 129 9.71 0.83 28.01
N TYR A 130 9.25 -0.33 27.53
CA TYR A 130 10.12 -1.31 26.88
C TYR A 130 10.80 -0.73 25.62
N PHE A 131 10.02 -0.17 24.68
CA PHE A 131 10.57 0.38 23.45
C PHE A 131 11.49 1.57 23.69
N LYS A 132 11.18 2.42 24.70
CA LYS A 132 12.07 3.51 25.12
C LYS A 132 13.38 2.98 25.72
N ALA A 133 13.32 1.96 26.57
CA ALA A 133 14.50 1.36 27.17
C ALA A 133 15.41 0.67 26.13
N GLN A 134 14.83 0.15 25.04
CA GLN A 134 15.58 -0.44 23.93
C GLN A 134 16.12 0.61 22.93
N GLY A 135 15.78 1.89 23.07
CA GLY A 135 16.12 2.93 22.08
C GLY A 135 15.39 2.77 20.75
N LEU A 136 14.25 2.08 20.74
CA LEU A 136 13.47 1.78 19.54
C LEU A 136 12.14 2.57 19.47
N PHE A 137 11.94 3.53 20.35
CA PHE A 137 10.75 4.38 20.37
C PHE A 137 11.01 5.70 19.65
N GLY A 138 10.21 6.00 18.67
CA GLY A 138 10.30 7.20 17.84
C GLY A 138 10.51 6.89 16.36
N VAL A 139 10.29 7.90 15.54
CA VAL A 139 10.50 7.79 14.09
C VAL A 139 11.93 8.24 13.79
N PRO A 140 12.77 7.39 13.17
CA PRO A 140 14.12 7.77 12.76
C PRO A 140 14.11 8.94 11.78
N VAL A 141 15.16 9.75 11.83
CA VAL A 141 15.38 10.85 10.87
C VAL A 141 16.46 10.47 9.86
N ALA A 142 16.54 11.24 8.79
CA ALA A 142 17.54 11.02 7.75
C ALA A 142 18.96 11.03 8.31
N GLY A 143 19.73 9.99 8.01
CA GLY A 143 21.12 9.85 8.45
C GLY A 143 21.33 9.10 9.76
N GLU A 144 20.28 8.76 10.50
CA GLU A 144 20.41 7.93 11.71
C GLU A 144 20.62 6.44 11.40
N ILE A 145 20.07 5.97 10.29
CA ILE A 145 20.18 4.57 9.85
C ILE A 145 20.84 4.52 8.48
N ASP A 146 21.80 3.62 8.31
CA ASP A 146 22.48 3.37 7.04
C ASP A 146 21.71 2.29 6.26
N TYR A 147 20.88 2.75 5.31
CA TYR A 147 20.09 1.88 4.44
C TYR A 147 20.88 1.49 3.18
N SER A 148 20.64 0.30 2.65
CA SER A 148 21.22 -0.13 1.36
C SER A 148 20.79 0.78 0.20
N GLN A 149 19.61 1.39 0.30
CA GLN A 149 19.05 2.34 -0.65
C GLN A 149 18.05 3.26 0.08
N VAL A 150 17.97 4.51 -0.33
CA VAL A 150 16.94 5.44 0.17
C VAL A 150 16.04 5.88 -0.98
N VAL A 151 14.74 5.76 -0.76
CA VAL A 151 13.67 6.28 -1.64
C VAL A 151 12.94 7.37 -0.89
N ARG A 152 12.47 8.41 -1.58
CA ARG A 152 11.82 9.58 -0.94
C ARG A 152 10.47 9.87 -1.55
N LEU A 153 9.53 10.29 -0.70
CA LEU A 153 8.21 10.77 -1.10
C LEU A 153 7.78 11.94 -0.22
N ASP A 154 7.49 13.07 -0.85
CA ASP A 154 6.76 14.17 -0.22
C ASP A 154 5.25 13.85 -0.28
N LEU A 155 4.64 13.65 0.90
CA LEU A 155 3.21 13.34 1.04
C LEU A 155 2.31 14.43 0.41
N GLY A 156 2.78 15.68 0.34
CA GLY A 156 2.09 16.78 -0.32
C GLY A 156 1.94 16.60 -1.84
N THR A 157 2.70 15.71 -2.46
CA THR A 157 2.62 15.42 -3.90
C THR A 157 1.64 14.32 -4.27
N VAL A 158 1.14 13.57 -3.27
CA VAL A 158 0.17 12.49 -3.51
C VAL A 158 -1.14 13.06 -4.03
N THR A 159 -1.69 12.43 -5.06
CA THR A 159 -2.93 12.82 -5.70
C THR A 159 -3.98 11.72 -5.62
N PRO A 160 -5.28 12.06 -5.60
CA PRO A 160 -6.36 11.08 -5.69
C PRO A 160 -6.16 10.16 -6.89
N SER A 161 -6.27 8.86 -6.66
CA SER A 161 -5.85 7.85 -7.62
C SER A 161 -6.74 6.61 -7.57
N LEU A 162 -6.75 5.85 -8.65
CA LEU A 162 -7.36 4.52 -8.72
C LEU A 162 -6.30 3.48 -9.01
N ALA A 163 -6.50 2.28 -8.47
CA ALA A 163 -5.77 1.11 -8.91
C ALA A 163 -6.21 0.78 -10.34
N GLY A 164 -5.26 0.61 -11.22
CA GLY A 164 -5.73 0.38 -12.57
C GLY A 164 -4.89 -0.50 -13.31
N PRO A 165 -5.26 -0.82 -14.59
CA PRO A 165 -6.49 -1.56 -14.83
C PRO A 165 -6.35 -3.03 -14.46
N LYS A 166 -5.10 -3.53 -14.29
CA LYS A 166 -4.81 -4.95 -14.01
C LYS A 166 -4.24 -5.18 -12.63
N ARG A 167 -3.42 -4.27 -12.13
CA ARG A 167 -2.67 -4.44 -10.87
C ARG A 167 -2.62 -3.13 -10.08
N PRO A 168 -2.50 -3.18 -8.75
CA PRO A 168 -2.43 -1.97 -7.91
C PRO A 168 -1.29 -1.01 -8.27
N GLN A 169 -0.16 -1.53 -8.73
CA GLN A 169 0.96 -0.69 -9.17
C GLN A 169 0.73 0.04 -10.50
N ASP A 170 -0.29 -0.35 -11.28
CA ASP A 170 -0.71 0.37 -12.47
C ASP A 170 -1.62 1.55 -12.04
N ARG A 171 -1.14 2.41 -11.15
CA ARG A 171 -1.90 3.53 -10.59
C ARG A 171 -2.28 4.54 -11.67
N ILE A 172 -3.52 5.02 -11.61
CA ILE A 172 -4.03 6.07 -12.48
C ILE A 172 -4.54 7.23 -11.62
N GLU A 173 -4.02 8.43 -11.85
CA GLU A 173 -4.55 9.64 -11.23
C GLU A 173 -6.01 9.86 -11.65
N LEU A 174 -6.87 10.22 -10.70
CA LEU A 174 -8.31 10.34 -10.91
C LEU A 174 -8.66 11.22 -12.13
N GLY A 175 -7.94 12.33 -12.31
CA GLY A 175 -8.14 13.23 -13.44
C GLY A 175 -7.77 12.64 -14.80
N LYS A 176 -7.00 11.55 -14.84
CA LYS A 176 -6.54 10.90 -16.08
C LYS A 176 -7.34 9.65 -16.45
N VAL A 177 -8.27 9.20 -15.59
CA VAL A 177 -9.00 7.92 -15.77
C VAL A 177 -9.68 7.83 -17.13
N CYS A 178 -10.36 8.88 -17.57
CA CYS A 178 -11.09 8.87 -18.85
C CYS A 178 -10.14 8.73 -20.04
N SER A 179 -9.06 9.50 -20.08
CA SER A 179 -8.07 9.46 -21.16
C SER A 179 -7.33 8.13 -21.19
N GLU A 180 -6.90 7.62 -20.04
CA GLU A 180 -6.21 6.34 -19.92
C GLU A 180 -7.12 5.17 -20.33
N PHE A 181 -8.36 5.14 -19.84
CA PHE A 181 -9.31 4.10 -20.21
C PHE A 181 -9.54 4.09 -21.72
N SER A 182 -9.78 5.26 -22.31
CA SER A 182 -10.01 5.41 -23.78
C SER A 182 -8.78 4.94 -24.58
N SER A 183 -7.58 5.28 -24.13
CA SER A 183 -6.32 4.86 -24.75
C SER A 183 -6.13 3.34 -24.68
N LEU A 184 -6.43 2.73 -23.53
CA LEU A 184 -6.24 1.29 -23.30
C LEU A 184 -7.33 0.44 -23.96
N PHE A 185 -8.49 1.00 -24.26
CA PHE A 185 -9.65 0.26 -24.71
C PHE A 185 -9.38 -0.61 -25.94
N SER A 186 -8.71 -0.07 -26.94
CA SER A 186 -8.40 -0.78 -28.19
C SER A 186 -6.98 -1.32 -28.28
N LYS A 187 -6.10 -0.98 -27.33
CA LYS A 187 -4.73 -1.51 -27.32
C LYS A 187 -4.72 -3.04 -27.16
N PRO A 188 -3.75 -3.73 -27.75
CA PRO A 188 -3.55 -5.17 -27.56
C PRO A 188 -3.36 -5.55 -26.09
N ILE A 189 -3.72 -6.80 -25.74
CA ILE A 189 -3.50 -7.34 -24.38
C ILE A 189 -1.99 -7.35 -24.04
N ALA A 190 -1.13 -7.62 -25.03
CA ALA A 190 0.32 -7.60 -24.85
C ALA A 190 0.84 -6.21 -24.41
N ASP A 191 0.17 -5.13 -24.87
CA ASP A 191 0.50 -3.76 -24.52
C ASP A 191 -0.32 -3.24 -23.33
N ASN A 192 -0.77 -4.14 -22.47
CA ASN A 192 -1.58 -3.86 -21.28
C ASN A 192 -2.98 -3.30 -21.58
N GLY A 193 -3.47 -3.41 -22.82
CA GLY A 193 -4.79 -2.95 -23.24
C GLY A 193 -5.90 -3.98 -23.04
N PHE A 194 -7.14 -3.57 -23.41
CA PHE A 194 -8.34 -4.42 -23.31
C PHE A 194 -8.67 -5.13 -24.61
N ASN A 195 -7.97 -4.84 -25.70
CA ASN A 195 -8.16 -5.42 -27.03
C ASN A 195 -9.63 -5.39 -27.52
N ARG A 196 -10.30 -4.27 -27.31
CA ARG A 196 -11.69 -4.09 -27.76
C ARG A 196 -11.73 -3.28 -29.05
N PRO A 197 -12.65 -3.59 -29.99
CA PRO A 197 -12.85 -2.75 -31.14
C PRO A 197 -13.17 -1.30 -30.75
N ALA A 198 -12.43 -0.33 -31.28
CA ALA A 198 -12.60 1.09 -30.95
C ALA A 198 -14.04 1.59 -31.11
N ALA A 199 -14.76 1.06 -32.10
CA ALA A 199 -16.17 1.39 -32.35
C ALA A 199 -17.09 1.08 -31.15
N LEU A 200 -16.70 0.14 -30.27
CA LEU A 200 -17.48 -0.24 -29.09
C LEU A 200 -17.32 0.73 -27.91
N LEU A 201 -16.34 1.62 -27.93
CA LEU A 201 -16.07 2.54 -26.82
C LEU A 201 -17.30 3.39 -26.44
N HIS A 202 -18.10 3.73 -27.43
CA HIS A 202 -19.29 4.56 -27.24
C HIS A 202 -20.60 3.77 -27.28
N THR A 203 -20.53 2.43 -27.36
CA THR A 203 -21.73 1.57 -27.37
C THR A 203 -22.36 1.56 -25.98
N ARG A 204 -23.64 1.79 -25.91
CA ARG A 204 -24.41 1.74 -24.67
C ARG A 204 -25.11 0.40 -24.54
N HIS A 205 -25.05 -0.18 -23.37
CA HIS A 205 -25.70 -1.44 -23.05
C HIS A 205 -26.70 -1.26 -21.92
N HIS A 206 -27.89 -1.84 -22.07
CA HIS A 206 -28.81 -1.99 -20.94
C HIS A 206 -28.35 -3.15 -20.07
N VAL A 207 -28.10 -2.88 -18.80
CA VAL A 207 -27.85 -3.92 -17.80
C VAL A 207 -29.19 -4.26 -17.13
N ARG A 208 -29.67 -5.48 -17.34
CA ARG A 208 -30.83 -6.01 -16.63
C ARG A 208 -30.36 -6.79 -15.41
N GLY A 209 -30.88 -6.44 -14.24
CA GLY A 209 -30.74 -7.27 -13.04
C GLY A 209 -31.54 -8.55 -13.19
N LYS A 210 -31.33 -9.52 -12.31
CA LYS A 210 -32.11 -10.78 -12.26
C LYS A 210 -33.60 -10.54 -11.94
N GLU A 211 -33.93 -9.44 -11.29
CA GLU A 211 -35.31 -8.95 -11.13
C GLU A 211 -35.61 -7.98 -12.27
N ALA A 212 -36.77 -8.14 -12.89
CA ALA A 212 -37.23 -7.30 -13.99
C ALA A 212 -37.38 -5.85 -13.52
N LEU A 213 -36.29 -5.08 -13.60
CA LEU A 213 -36.41 -3.62 -13.50
C LEU A 213 -37.27 -3.13 -14.66
N PRO A 214 -38.20 -2.21 -14.43
CA PRO A 214 -39.06 -1.68 -15.47
C PRO A 214 -38.19 -1.18 -16.64
N LEU A 215 -38.54 -1.60 -17.85
CA LEU A 215 -37.86 -1.30 -19.11
C LEU A 215 -37.78 0.20 -19.47
N ALA A 216 -38.21 1.08 -18.58
CA ALA A 216 -38.47 2.48 -18.86
C ALA A 216 -37.31 3.45 -18.63
N ALA A 217 -36.15 3.00 -18.18
CA ALA A 217 -35.01 3.92 -18.07
C ALA A 217 -34.22 3.96 -19.39
N PRO A 218 -34.20 5.08 -20.10
CA PRO A 218 -33.35 5.22 -21.27
C PRO A 218 -31.86 5.07 -20.87
N PRO A 219 -30.97 4.63 -21.77
CA PRO A 219 -29.55 4.62 -21.50
C PRO A 219 -29.12 5.99 -20.99
N ARG A 220 -28.30 6.01 -19.93
CA ARG A 220 -27.77 7.28 -19.44
C ARG A 220 -27.07 8.03 -20.57
N GLU A 221 -27.33 9.30 -20.66
CA GLU A 221 -26.61 10.15 -21.60
C GLU A 221 -25.11 10.07 -21.34
N LYS A 222 -24.31 10.17 -22.42
CA LYS A 222 -22.84 10.24 -22.27
C LYS A 222 -22.51 11.28 -21.23
N PRO A 223 -21.61 10.99 -20.28
CA PRO A 223 -20.97 12.07 -19.53
C PRO A 223 -20.38 13.04 -20.56
N ALA A 224 -20.55 14.32 -20.32
CA ALA A 224 -19.92 15.36 -21.13
C ALA A 224 -18.40 15.11 -21.21
N PRO A 225 -17.76 15.44 -22.34
CA PRO A 225 -16.33 15.23 -22.54
C PRO A 225 -15.46 15.88 -21.47
#